data_df76c8c1d379502a9ffa434bff9d4af6
#
_entry.id   df76c8c1d379502a9ffa434bff9d4af6
#
_cell.length_a   1.000
_cell.length_b   1.000
_cell.length_c   1.000
_cell.angle_alpha   90.00
_cell.angle_beta   90.00
_cell.angle_gamma   90.00
#
_symmetry.space_group_name_H-M   'P 1'
#
loop_
_entity.id
_entity.type
_entity.pdbx_description
1 polymer ?
#
loop_
_entity_poly.entity_id
_entity_poly.type
_entity_poly.pdbx_seq_one_letter_code
_entity_poly.pdbx_strand_id
1 'polypeptide(L)'
;GWIDRYFSNVKKMWEKGCSFTVELMPYDGLIDDIDEIINLCKSELGAACQITVGRNDLTEKKDLLTSMSRKEYESVWRKFDSTMFDFKLDIFQKKIDDFCYAGVWTLYVDLGTGASKPCYGQLSNQNIFKNPEQPIIFNPVGKHCRQPYCYNGHAFLTLGVVPELETPTYADIRNRVCEDGREWLSKEVKDAFSQKLADNNEVWDEKKKNSYERKYPFIFFKTALYDWKEIYNKVIRKRKK
;
A
#
# COMPACT_ATOMS: atom_id res chain seq x y z
N GLY A 1 26.07 -14.05 -2.61
CA GLY A 1 25.21 -13.95 -1.41
C GLY A 1 23.71 -13.92 -1.74
N TRP A 2 22.84 -13.61 -0.78
CA TRP A 2 21.41 -13.51 -1.03
C TRP A 2 21.06 -12.30 -1.92
N ILE A 3 21.79 -11.20 -1.81
CA ILE A 3 21.63 -10.00 -2.65
C ILE A 3 21.89 -10.34 -4.11
N ASP A 4 22.98 -11.04 -4.43
CA ASP A 4 23.30 -11.44 -5.81
C ASP A 4 22.21 -12.34 -6.40
N ARG A 5 21.69 -13.26 -5.58
CA ARG A 5 20.56 -14.11 -5.99
C ARG A 5 19.29 -13.30 -6.26
N TYR A 6 19.01 -12.30 -5.43
CA TYR A 6 17.88 -11.42 -5.60
C TYR A 6 17.95 -10.69 -6.95
N PHE A 7 19.04 -9.97 -7.21
CA PHE A 7 19.20 -9.26 -8.48
C PHE A 7 19.25 -10.19 -9.70
N SER A 8 19.90 -11.33 -9.59
CA SER A 8 19.88 -12.36 -10.65
C SER A 8 18.47 -12.82 -10.99
N ASN A 9 17.62 -13.03 -9.97
CA ASN A 9 16.23 -13.45 -10.19
C ASN A 9 15.39 -12.32 -10.82
N VAL A 10 15.55 -11.07 -10.35
CA VAL A 10 14.85 -9.92 -10.92
C VAL A 10 15.22 -9.74 -12.40
N LYS A 11 16.52 -9.81 -12.75
CA LYS A 11 16.98 -9.73 -14.14
C LYS A 11 16.38 -10.84 -15.02
N LYS A 12 16.40 -12.08 -14.55
CA LYS A 12 15.79 -13.22 -15.29
C LYS A 12 14.30 -13.04 -15.51
N MET A 13 13.58 -12.46 -14.55
CA MET A 13 12.15 -12.15 -14.71
C MET A 13 11.96 -11.03 -15.73
N TRP A 14 12.78 -9.97 -15.66
CA TRP A 14 12.72 -8.85 -16.58
C TRP A 14 13.00 -9.27 -18.02
N GLU A 15 14.05 -10.08 -18.26
CA GLU A 15 14.38 -10.68 -19.56
C GLU A 15 13.23 -11.49 -20.15
N LYS A 16 12.35 -12.04 -19.31
CA LYS A 16 11.11 -12.74 -19.73
C LYS A 16 9.91 -11.82 -19.91
N GLY A 17 10.10 -10.49 -19.85
CA GLY A 17 9.04 -9.50 -20.00
C GLY A 17 8.19 -9.27 -18.76
N CYS A 18 8.60 -9.78 -17.58
CA CYS A 18 7.89 -9.50 -16.34
C CYS A 18 8.19 -8.08 -15.86
N SER A 19 7.15 -7.34 -15.48
CA SER A 19 7.28 -6.07 -14.77
C SER A 19 7.67 -6.29 -13.31
N PHE A 20 8.42 -5.36 -12.76
CA PHE A 20 8.81 -5.37 -11.35
C PHE A 20 8.92 -3.95 -10.79
N THR A 21 8.99 -3.83 -9.48
CA THR A 21 9.44 -2.65 -8.76
C THR A 21 10.34 -3.08 -7.61
N VAL A 22 11.40 -2.33 -7.36
CA VAL A 22 12.28 -2.52 -6.21
C VAL A 22 12.05 -1.35 -5.27
N GLU A 23 11.66 -1.66 -4.05
CA GLU A 23 11.32 -0.68 -3.02
C GLU A 23 12.14 -0.92 -1.77
N LEU A 24 12.72 0.14 -1.22
CA LEU A 24 13.47 0.15 0.02
C LEU A 24 12.69 0.91 1.10
N MET A 25 12.66 0.39 2.31
CA MET A 25 12.19 1.13 3.48
C MET A 25 13.36 1.87 4.10
N PRO A 26 13.33 3.21 4.17
CA PRO A 26 14.39 4.00 4.78
C PRO A 26 14.39 3.83 6.31
N TYR A 27 15.57 3.63 6.88
CA TYR A 27 15.82 3.68 8.31
C TYR A 27 17.26 4.13 8.60
N ASP A 28 17.49 4.68 9.78
CA ASP A 28 18.75 5.39 10.12
C ASP A 28 20.02 4.54 9.91
N GLY A 29 19.94 3.23 10.09
CA GLY A 29 21.08 2.34 9.90
C GLY A 29 21.57 2.16 8.46
N LEU A 30 20.87 2.74 7.47
CA LEU A 30 21.27 2.70 6.05
C LEU A 30 21.88 4.02 5.55
N ILE A 31 21.99 5.03 6.41
CA ILE A 31 22.37 6.39 5.98
C ILE A 31 23.75 6.42 5.33
N ASP A 32 24.69 5.71 5.90
CA ASP A 32 26.06 5.65 5.40
C ASP A 32 26.18 4.83 4.10
N ASP A 33 25.22 3.96 3.82
CA ASP A 33 25.22 3.06 2.67
C ASP A 33 24.38 3.59 1.48
N ILE A 34 23.74 4.77 1.61
CA ILE A 34 22.80 5.29 0.60
C ILE A 34 23.39 5.33 -0.79
N ASP A 35 24.59 5.90 -0.94
CA ASP A 35 25.23 6.07 -2.24
C ASP A 35 25.64 4.71 -2.83
N GLU A 36 26.04 3.74 -1.99
CA GLU A 36 26.34 2.36 -2.39
C GLU A 36 25.08 1.65 -2.87
N ILE A 37 23.96 1.78 -2.14
CA ILE A 37 22.66 1.18 -2.50
C ILE A 37 22.16 1.74 -3.84
N ILE A 38 22.24 3.07 -4.03
CA ILE A 38 21.85 3.72 -5.28
C ILE A 38 22.70 3.19 -6.44
N ASN A 39 24.02 3.14 -6.28
CA ASN A 39 24.94 2.68 -7.31
C ASN A 39 24.73 1.18 -7.61
N LEU A 40 24.50 0.36 -6.62
CA LEU A 40 24.19 -1.06 -6.79
C LEU A 40 22.89 -1.25 -7.60
N CYS A 41 21.82 -0.55 -7.23
CA CYS A 41 20.55 -0.64 -7.98
C CYS A 41 20.72 -0.14 -9.44
N LYS A 42 21.45 0.94 -9.66
CA LYS A 42 21.74 1.45 -11.00
C LYS A 42 22.56 0.46 -11.83
N SER A 43 23.61 -0.13 -11.26
CA SER A 43 24.44 -1.10 -11.97
C SER A 43 23.69 -2.40 -12.30
N GLU A 44 22.82 -2.86 -11.40
CA GLU A 44 22.12 -4.13 -11.53
C GLU A 44 20.81 -4.02 -12.32
N LEU A 45 20.09 -2.90 -12.20
CA LEU A 45 18.73 -2.72 -12.73
C LEU A 45 18.53 -1.46 -13.56
N GLY A 46 19.60 -0.69 -13.80
CA GLY A 46 19.62 0.50 -14.65
C GLY A 46 19.02 1.76 -14.02
N ALA A 47 18.52 1.70 -12.79
CA ALA A 47 17.96 2.86 -12.09
C ALA A 47 18.02 2.67 -10.58
N ALA A 48 17.95 3.75 -9.79
CA ALA A 48 17.81 3.68 -8.33
C ALA A 48 16.48 3.04 -7.93
N CYS A 49 16.42 2.36 -6.79
CA CYS A 49 15.18 1.81 -6.28
C CYS A 49 14.18 2.91 -5.89
N GLN A 50 12.89 2.57 -5.83
CA GLN A 50 11.90 3.39 -5.18
C GLN A 50 12.09 3.28 -3.66
N ILE A 51 11.75 4.34 -2.94
CA ILE A 51 11.72 4.28 -1.48
C ILE A 51 10.37 4.73 -0.96
N THR A 52 9.96 4.18 0.16
CA THR A 52 8.76 4.60 0.90
C THR A 52 9.15 5.52 2.07
N VAL A 53 8.20 5.87 2.91
CA VAL A 53 8.47 6.60 4.17
C VAL A 53 8.45 5.61 5.33
N GLY A 54 9.52 5.58 6.11
CA GLY A 54 9.60 4.79 7.33
C GLY A 54 8.64 5.33 8.40
N ARG A 55 7.80 4.47 8.97
CA ARG A 55 6.81 4.82 9.98
C ARG A 55 7.05 4.05 11.27
N ASN A 56 7.03 4.76 12.39
CA ASN A 56 7.10 4.15 13.71
C ASN A 56 5.69 3.73 14.18
N ASP A 57 5.38 2.46 14.04
CA ASP A 57 4.08 1.88 14.41
C ASP A 57 3.90 1.74 15.93
N LEU A 58 4.95 1.95 16.72
CA LEU A 58 4.89 1.84 18.18
C LEU A 58 4.35 3.12 18.85
N THR A 59 4.32 4.25 18.14
CA THR A 59 3.77 5.50 18.64
C THR A 59 2.30 5.67 18.23
N GLU A 60 1.52 6.37 19.07
CA GLU A 60 0.12 6.70 18.73
C GLU A 60 0.03 7.57 17.46
N LYS A 61 0.93 8.53 17.33
CA LYS A 61 0.99 9.47 16.20
C LYS A 61 1.52 8.83 14.92
N LYS A 62 2.14 7.65 15.03
CA LYS A 62 2.77 6.98 13.88
C LYS A 62 3.81 7.88 13.20
N ASP A 63 4.71 8.47 14.00
CA ASP A 63 5.75 9.39 13.55
C ASP A 63 6.74 8.73 12.55
N LEU A 64 7.63 9.53 11.98
CA LEU A 64 8.73 9.00 11.15
C LEU A 64 9.58 8.02 11.96
N LEU A 65 10.00 6.94 11.31
CA LEU A 65 10.94 5.96 11.91
C LEU A 65 12.38 6.45 11.71
N THR A 66 12.75 7.46 12.47
CA THR A 66 14.08 8.06 12.43
C THR A 66 14.36 8.82 13.73
N SER A 67 15.65 9.01 14.03
CA SER A 67 16.13 9.94 15.09
C SER A 67 16.37 11.36 14.56
N MET A 68 16.36 11.56 13.24
CA MET A 68 16.56 12.84 12.59
C MET A 68 15.34 13.75 12.70
N SER A 69 15.56 15.05 12.52
CA SER A 69 14.47 15.96 12.21
C SER A 69 13.85 15.62 10.85
N ARG A 70 12.58 15.99 10.65
CA ARG A 70 11.90 15.76 9.35
C ARG A 70 12.69 16.35 8.17
N LYS A 71 13.24 17.55 8.33
CA LYS A 71 14.00 18.23 7.27
C LYS A 71 15.28 17.47 6.89
N GLU A 72 16.02 16.97 7.88
CA GLU A 72 17.21 16.14 7.64
C GLU A 72 16.83 14.83 6.97
N TYR A 73 15.81 14.12 7.47
CA TYR A 73 15.29 12.91 6.87
C TYR A 73 14.93 13.10 5.41
N GLU A 74 14.16 14.13 5.08
CA GLU A 74 13.80 14.45 3.70
C GLU A 74 15.05 14.73 2.84
N SER A 75 16.00 15.53 3.34
CA SER A 75 17.22 15.87 2.60
C SER A 75 18.07 14.64 2.27
N VAL A 76 18.20 13.73 3.23
CA VAL A 76 19.01 12.52 3.08
C VAL A 76 18.38 11.56 2.06
N TRP A 77 17.09 11.27 2.20
CA TRP A 77 16.41 10.24 1.41
C TRP A 77 15.97 10.70 0.02
N ARG A 78 15.87 12.01 -0.24
CA ARG A 78 15.60 12.53 -1.60
C ARG A 78 16.71 12.23 -2.60
N LYS A 79 17.89 11.79 -2.18
CA LYS A 79 18.94 11.30 -3.09
C LYS A 79 18.49 10.18 -4.03
N PHE A 80 17.46 9.40 -3.63
CA PHE A 80 16.90 8.34 -4.48
C PHE A 80 16.02 8.87 -5.63
N ASP A 81 15.67 10.14 -5.62
CA ASP A 81 14.76 10.73 -6.61
C ASP A 81 13.49 9.88 -6.79
N SER A 82 12.79 9.60 -5.68
CA SER A 82 11.67 8.66 -5.65
C SER A 82 10.33 9.37 -5.58
N THR A 83 9.56 9.31 -6.67
CA THR A 83 8.18 9.81 -6.71
C THR A 83 7.30 9.16 -5.62
N MET A 84 7.54 7.90 -5.29
CA MET A 84 6.86 7.24 -4.18
C MET A 84 7.16 7.91 -2.85
N PHE A 85 8.43 8.28 -2.61
CA PHE A 85 8.84 8.94 -1.38
C PHE A 85 8.16 10.30 -1.21
N ASP A 86 8.20 11.13 -2.25
CA ASP A 86 7.57 12.44 -2.23
C ASP A 86 6.06 12.32 -2.01
N PHE A 87 5.38 11.45 -2.75
CA PHE A 87 3.96 11.18 -2.53
C PHE A 87 3.67 10.71 -1.09
N LYS A 88 4.48 9.82 -0.53
CA LYS A 88 4.30 9.33 0.84
C LYS A 88 4.55 10.41 1.88
N LEU A 89 5.52 11.29 1.66
CA LEU A 89 5.76 12.46 2.52
C LEU A 89 4.59 13.44 2.48
N ASP A 90 4.02 13.66 1.31
CA ASP A 90 2.90 14.58 1.12
C ASP A 90 1.64 14.14 1.85
N ILE A 91 1.38 12.83 1.92
CA ILE A 91 0.25 12.29 2.70
C ILE A 91 0.59 11.98 4.16
N PHE A 92 1.88 12.06 4.55
CA PHE A 92 2.32 11.73 5.89
C PHE A 92 1.75 12.70 6.92
N GLN A 93 1.09 12.17 7.95
CA GLN A 93 0.40 12.93 9.00
C GLN A 93 -0.75 13.84 8.51
N LYS A 94 -1.14 13.75 7.24
CA LYS A 94 -2.37 14.40 6.77
C LYS A 94 -3.57 13.53 7.10
N LYS A 95 -4.47 14.05 7.90
CA LYS A 95 -5.74 13.38 8.17
C LYS A 95 -6.61 13.48 6.91
N ILE A 96 -7.11 12.35 6.44
CA ILE A 96 -8.05 12.29 5.33
C ILE A 96 -9.44 12.10 5.95
N ASP A 97 -10.23 13.16 5.94
CA ASP A 97 -11.60 13.17 6.49
C ASP A 97 -12.67 12.77 5.46
N ASP A 98 -12.24 12.42 4.26
CA ASP A 98 -13.13 11.99 3.19
C ASP A 98 -13.62 10.55 3.37
N PHE A 99 -14.65 10.21 2.58
CA PHE A 99 -15.19 8.86 2.50
C PHE A 99 -14.13 7.91 1.94
N CYS A 100 -13.66 6.98 2.76
CA CYS A 100 -12.59 6.05 2.39
C CYS A 100 -13.15 4.84 1.64
N TYR A 101 -12.69 4.65 0.41
CA TYR A 101 -13.10 3.55 -0.49
C TYR A 101 -12.27 2.26 -0.30
N ALA A 102 -11.33 2.22 0.65
CA ALA A 102 -10.66 0.98 0.99
C ALA A 102 -11.68 -0.10 1.38
N GLY A 103 -11.58 -1.27 0.79
CA GLY A 103 -12.58 -2.32 0.87
C GLY A 103 -13.49 -2.42 -0.34
N VAL A 104 -13.55 -1.36 -1.18
CA VAL A 104 -14.21 -1.39 -2.49
C VAL A 104 -13.17 -1.37 -3.61
N TRP A 105 -12.22 -0.42 -3.55
CA TRP A 105 -11.16 -0.29 -4.57
C TRP A 105 -9.92 -1.12 -4.25
N THR A 106 -9.69 -1.39 -2.99
CA THR A 106 -8.57 -2.20 -2.50
C THR A 106 -9.06 -3.15 -1.42
N LEU A 107 -8.47 -4.34 -1.36
CA LEU A 107 -8.75 -5.33 -0.34
C LEU A 107 -7.44 -5.86 0.22
N TYR A 108 -7.36 -5.95 1.55
CA TYR A 108 -6.27 -6.64 2.21
C TYR A 108 -6.62 -8.12 2.35
N VAL A 109 -5.73 -8.98 1.86
CA VAL A 109 -5.88 -10.44 2.00
C VAL A 109 -4.62 -11.01 2.65
N ASP A 110 -4.78 -11.74 3.72
CA ASP A 110 -3.74 -12.56 4.33
C ASP A 110 -3.68 -13.91 3.61
N LEU A 111 -2.68 -14.09 2.76
CA LEU A 111 -2.52 -15.31 1.96
C LEU A 111 -2.20 -16.55 2.82
N GLY A 112 -1.68 -16.39 4.02
CA GLY A 112 -1.43 -17.50 4.93
C GLY A 112 -2.70 -18.07 5.57
N THR A 113 -3.72 -17.24 5.75
CA THR A 113 -4.96 -17.61 6.44
C THR A 113 -6.22 -17.51 5.59
N GLY A 114 -6.16 -16.78 4.48
CA GLY A 114 -7.32 -16.42 3.65
C GLY A 114 -8.21 -15.33 4.26
N ALA A 115 -7.83 -14.77 5.41
CA ALA A 115 -8.59 -13.68 6.03
C ALA A 115 -8.52 -12.42 5.18
N SER A 116 -9.67 -11.79 4.95
CA SER A 116 -9.78 -10.58 4.16
C SER A 116 -10.45 -9.46 4.96
N LYS A 117 -10.01 -8.23 4.72
CA LYS A 117 -10.49 -7.03 5.39
C LYS A 117 -10.34 -5.79 4.49
N PRO A 118 -11.11 -4.72 4.73
CA PRO A 118 -11.05 -3.51 3.91
C PRO A 118 -9.69 -2.82 3.89
N CYS A 119 -9.00 -2.78 5.04
CA CYS A 119 -7.71 -2.12 5.22
C CYS A 119 -6.96 -2.70 6.42
N TYR A 120 -5.69 -2.36 6.59
CA TYR A 120 -4.82 -2.87 7.67
C TYR A 120 -5.40 -2.72 9.09
N GLY A 121 -5.96 -1.57 9.41
CA GLY A 121 -6.53 -1.27 10.73
C GLY A 121 -7.98 -1.70 10.91
N GLN A 122 -8.55 -2.51 10.01
CA GLN A 122 -9.94 -2.93 10.05
C GLN A 122 -10.09 -4.40 10.49
N LEU A 123 -11.29 -4.74 10.96
CA LEU A 123 -11.66 -6.11 11.31
C LEU A 123 -11.79 -6.97 10.05
N SER A 124 -11.52 -8.27 10.19
CA SER A 124 -11.76 -9.23 9.12
C SER A 124 -13.26 -9.49 8.97
N ASN A 125 -13.76 -9.48 7.73
CA ASN A 125 -15.18 -9.66 7.42
C ASN A 125 -15.48 -10.96 6.67
N GLN A 126 -14.46 -11.65 6.19
CA GLN A 126 -14.60 -12.89 5.44
C GLN A 126 -13.29 -13.68 5.40
N ASN A 127 -13.37 -14.92 4.92
CA ASN A 127 -12.21 -15.75 4.64
C ASN A 127 -12.41 -16.40 3.26
N ILE A 128 -11.60 -15.98 2.29
CA ILE A 128 -11.73 -16.38 0.88
C ILE A 128 -11.34 -17.84 0.62
N PHE A 129 -10.57 -18.48 1.54
CA PHE A 129 -10.17 -19.87 1.39
C PHE A 129 -11.21 -20.86 1.98
N LYS A 130 -11.98 -20.40 2.97
CA LYS A 130 -13.01 -21.27 3.58
C LYS A 130 -14.24 -21.47 2.71
N ASN A 131 -14.58 -20.43 1.94
CA ASN A 131 -15.78 -20.43 1.12
C ASN A 131 -15.46 -19.78 -0.24
N PRO A 132 -14.64 -20.41 -1.09
CA PRO A 132 -14.17 -19.81 -2.34
C PRO A 132 -15.30 -19.52 -3.35
N GLU A 133 -16.44 -20.25 -3.22
CA GLU A 133 -17.62 -20.05 -4.08
C GLU A 133 -18.49 -18.84 -3.65
N GLN A 134 -18.25 -18.30 -2.46
CA GLN A 134 -19.02 -17.14 -2.02
C GLN A 134 -18.45 -15.84 -2.62
N PRO A 135 -19.33 -14.93 -3.06
CA PRO A 135 -18.88 -13.62 -3.54
C PRO A 135 -18.05 -12.88 -2.49
N ILE A 136 -17.00 -12.22 -2.94
CA ILE A 136 -16.19 -11.36 -2.07
C ILE A 136 -17.03 -10.18 -1.59
N ILE A 137 -16.95 -9.90 -0.29
CA ILE A 137 -17.67 -8.79 0.34
C ILE A 137 -16.82 -7.52 0.18
N PHE A 138 -17.32 -6.56 -0.57
CA PHE A 138 -16.71 -5.25 -0.79
C PHE A 138 -17.45 -4.17 0.01
N ASN A 139 -17.00 -3.90 1.24
CA ASN A 139 -17.53 -2.85 2.09
C ASN A 139 -16.47 -1.76 2.29
N PRO A 140 -16.75 -0.48 1.97
CA PRO A 140 -15.79 0.60 2.21
C PRO A 140 -15.59 0.83 3.70
N VAL A 141 -14.46 1.42 4.06
CA VAL A 141 -14.22 1.93 5.41
C VAL A 141 -15.14 3.13 5.70
N GLY A 142 -15.50 3.89 4.66
CA GLY A 142 -16.35 5.07 4.81
C GLY A 142 -15.69 6.15 5.66
N LYS A 143 -16.48 6.81 6.52
CA LYS A 143 -16.01 7.84 7.47
C LYS A 143 -15.50 7.25 8.80
N HIS A 144 -15.26 5.93 8.86
CA HIS A 144 -14.95 5.21 10.10
C HIS A 144 -13.49 4.82 10.26
N CYS A 145 -12.58 5.45 9.54
CA CYS A 145 -11.16 5.27 9.72
C CYS A 145 -10.71 5.84 11.07
N ARG A 146 -10.06 5.01 11.89
CA ARG A 146 -9.55 5.43 13.22
C ARG A 146 -8.05 5.72 13.23
N GLN A 147 -7.42 5.69 12.06
CA GLN A 147 -6.00 5.98 11.97
C GLN A 147 -5.75 7.48 12.03
N PRO A 148 -4.61 7.92 12.61
CA PRO A 148 -4.30 9.34 12.73
C PRO A 148 -4.15 10.02 11.36
N TYR A 149 -3.73 9.28 10.34
CA TYR A 149 -3.65 9.70 8.93
C TYR A 149 -3.67 8.47 8.03
N CYS A 150 -3.90 8.67 6.73
CA CYS A 150 -3.87 7.57 5.77
C CYS A 150 -2.43 7.23 5.38
N TYR A 151 -1.97 6.05 5.70
CA TYR A 151 -0.70 5.51 5.21
C TYR A 151 -0.87 4.46 4.10
N ASN A 152 -2.11 4.20 3.70
CA ASN A 152 -2.45 3.40 2.55
C ASN A 152 -3.09 4.27 1.45
N GLY A 153 -2.42 5.36 1.09
CA GLY A 153 -2.88 6.30 0.06
C GLY A 153 -3.16 5.66 -1.30
N HIS A 154 -2.66 4.44 -1.53
CA HIS A 154 -2.94 3.67 -2.75
C HIS A 154 -4.43 3.49 -3.04
N ALA A 155 -5.29 3.45 -2.03
CA ALA A 155 -6.74 3.39 -2.22
C ALA A 155 -7.33 4.58 -2.98
N PHE A 156 -6.60 5.70 -3.04
CA PHE A 156 -7.03 6.93 -3.69
C PHE A 156 -6.28 7.23 -5.00
N LEU A 157 -5.13 6.59 -5.23
CA LEU A 157 -4.30 6.84 -6.42
C LEU A 157 -5.07 6.57 -7.72
N THR A 158 -5.81 5.47 -7.79
CA THR A 158 -6.57 5.08 -8.97
C THR A 158 -7.58 6.15 -9.41
N LEU A 159 -8.17 6.85 -8.45
CA LEU A 159 -9.17 7.88 -8.71
C LEU A 159 -8.63 9.32 -8.68
N GLY A 160 -7.38 9.50 -8.25
CA GLY A 160 -6.80 10.84 -8.10
C GLY A 160 -7.52 11.70 -7.04
N VAL A 161 -8.10 11.07 -6.03
CA VAL A 161 -8.93 11.73 -5.01
C VAL A 161 -8.21 11.91 -3.68
N VAL A 162 -6.90 12.03 -3.67
CA VAL A 162 -6.19 12.45 -2.45
C VAL A 162 -6.39 13.94 -2.28
N PRO A 163 -7.07 14.39 -1.19
CA PRO A 163 -7.40 15.81 -1.00
C PRO A 163 -6.16 16.69 -1.04
N GLU A 164 -6.28 17.86 -1.67
CA GLU A 164 -5.25 18.89 -1.74
C GLU A 164 -3.93 18.48 -2.42
N LEU A 165 -3.90 17.32 -3.08
CA LEU A 165 -2.71 16.83 -3.77
C LEU A 165 -2.97 16.61 -5.26
N GLU A 166 -2.00 16.99 -6.07
CA GLU A 166 -1.87 16.44 -7.41
C GLU A 166 -1.35 15.01 -7.27
N THR A 167 -2.27 14.06 -7.40
CA THR A 167 -2.00 12.66 -7.09
C THR A 167 -1.29 11.98 -8.26
N PRO A 168 -0.09 11.40 -8.06
CA PRO A 168 0.55 10.58 -9.08
C PRO A 168 -0.29 9.35 -9.41
N THR A 169 0.02 8.66 -10.52
CA THR A 169 -0.53 7.36 -10.84
C THR A 169 0.25 6.23 -10.16
N TYR A 170 -0.26 5.00 -10.20
CA TYR A 170 0.52 3.84 -9.77
C TYR A 170 1.76 3.64 -10.62
N ALA A 171 1.70 3.96 -11.93
CA ALA A 171 2.86 3.92 -12.79
C ALA A 171 3.95 4.89 -12.30
N ASP A 172 3.59 6.11 -11.96
CA ASP A 172 4.55 7.12 -11.50
C ASP A 172 5.31 6.70 -10.24
N ILE A 173 4.63 6.07 -9.29
CA ILE A 173 5.26 5.66 -8.02
C ILE A 173 5.93 4.28 -8.08
N ARG A 174 5.75 3.51 -9.14
CA ARG A 174 6.29 2.15 -9.25
C ARG A 174 7.33 2.00 -10.34
N ASN A 175 7.21 2.76 -11.43
CA ASN A 175 8.11 2.67 -12.55
C ASN A 175 9.46 3.35 -12.26
N ARG A 176 10.47 2.90 -12.98
CA ARG A 176 11.73 3.61 -13.21
C ARG A 176 12.07 3.55 -14.67
N VAL A 177 12.64 4.62 -15.17
CA VAL A 177 13.25 4.68 -16.49
C VAL A 177 14.76 4.57 -16.32
N CYS A 178 15.35 3.56 -16.96
CA CYS A 178 16.79 3.32 -16.94
C CYS A 178 17.53 4.30 -17.84
N GLU A 179 18.84 4.44 -17.63
CA GLU A 179 19.69 5.31 -18.47
C GLU A 179 19.66 4.90 -19.95
N ASP A 180 19.45 3.63 -20.28
CA ASP A 180 19.30 3.11 -21.64
C ASP A 180 17.87 3.25 -22.20
N GLY A 181 16.96 3.89 -21.48
CA GLY A 181 15.57 4.12 -21.87
C GLY A 181 14.61 2.94 -21.60
N ARG A 182 15.12 1.80 -21.12
CA ARG A 182 14.22 0.72 -20.68
C ARG A 182 13.45 1.13 -19.42
N GLU A 183 12.29 0.54 -19.25
CA GLU A 183 11.43 0.78 -18.10
C GLU A 183 11.26 -0.50 -17.26
N TRP A 184 11.07 -0.36 -15.95
CA TRP A 184 10.81 -1.49 -15.06
C TRP A 184 9.41 -2.09 -15.26
N LEU A 185 8.45 -1.25 -15.64
CA LEU A 185 7.11 -1.72 -15.99
C LEU A 185 7.01 -1.93 -17.50
N SER A 186 6.41 -3.03 -17.93
CA SER A 186 6.05 -3.22 -19.33
C SER A 186 5.02 -2.17 -19.76
N LYS A 187 4.90 -1.96 -21.06
CA LYS A 187 3.94 -0.98 -21.60
C LYS A 187 2.51 -1.27 -21.11
N GLU A 188 2.09 -2.54 -21.14
CA GLU A 188 0.74 -2.97 -20.73
C GLU A 188 0.48 -2.67 -19.26
N VAL A 189 1.44 -2.96 -18.38
CA VAL A 189 1.33 -2.70 -16.93
C VAL A 189 1.35 -1.19 -16.67
N LYS A 190 2.21 -0.44 -17.37
CA LYS A 190 2.28 1.01 -17.24
C LYS A 190 0.97 1.67 -17.68
N ASP A 191 0.40 1.25 -18.82
CA ASP A 191 -0.87 1.78 -19.32
C ASP A 191 -2.00 1.51 -18.30
N ALA A 192 -2.08 0.30 -17.76
CA ALA A 192 -3.06 -0.04 -16.73
C ALA A 192 -2.86 0.76 -15.44
N PHE A 193 -1.61 0.95 -15.00
CA PHE A 193 -1.28 1.67 -13.76
C PHE A 193 -1.37 3.20 -13.90
N SER A 194 -1.41 3.72 -15.12
CA SER A 194 -1.61 5.15 -15.39
C SER A 194 -3.11 5.55 -15.34
N GLN A 195 -4.01 4.59 -15.32
CA GLN A 195 -5.45 4.89 -15.19
C GLN A 195 -5.76 5.37 -13.77
N LYS A 196 -6.41 6.52 -13.67
CA LYS A 196 -6.89 7.07 -12.39
C LYS A 196 -8.24 6.48 -11.98
N LEU A 197 -9.07 6.07 -12.97
CA LEU A 197 -10.34 5.38 -12.79
C LEU A 197 -10.31 4.07 -13.57
N ALA A 198 -10.51 2.94 -12.90
CA ALA A 198 -10.86 1.69 -13.54
C ALA A 198 -12.39 1.57 -13.65
N ASP A 199 -12.90 0.75 -14.57
CA ASP A 199 -14.33 0.65 -14.93
C ASP A 199 -15.27 0.46 -13.72
N ASN A 200 -14.83 -0.21 -12.67
CA ASN A 200 -15.61 -0.48 -11.46
C ASN A 200 -15.26 0.41 -10.27
N ASN A 201 -14.31 1.35 -10.42
CA ASN A 201 -13.85 2.24 -9.37
C ASN A 201 -14.39 3.64 -9.58
N GLU A 202 -15.64 3.88 -9.21
CA GLU A 202 -16.29 5.18 -9.27
C GLU A 202 -16.38 5.84 -7.90
N VAL A 203 -16.35 7.17 -7.89
CA VAL A 203 -16.68 7.95 -6.70
C VAL A 203 -18.19 7.89 -6.49
N TRP A 204 -18.63 7.47 -5.30
CA TRP A 204 -20.05 7.42 -4.98
C TRP A 204 -20.64 8.83 -4.81
N ASP A 205 -21.86 9.02 -5.26
CA ASP A 205 -22.62 10.20 -4.94
C ASP A 205 -22.96 10.30 -3.44
N GLU A 206 -23.33 11.46 -2.98
CA GLU A 206 -23.66 11.69 -1.57
C GLU A 206 -24.85 10.86 -1.08
N LYS A 207 -25.79 10.52 -1.94
CA LYS A 207 -26.94 9.67 -1.61
C LYS A 207 -26.47 8.24 -1.28
N LYS A 208 -25.58 7.68 -2.10
CA LYS A 208 -25.01 6.34 -1.92
C LYS A 208 -24.12 6.30 -0.67
N LYS A 209 -23.25 7.32 -0.47
CA LYS A 209 -22.43 7.45 0.76
C LYS A 209 -23.31 7.51 2.01
N ASN A 210 -24.30 8.40 2.05
CA ASN A 210 -25.21 8.55 3.19
C ASN A 210 -26.04 7.29 3.46
N SER A 211 -26.46 6.59 2.40
CA SER A 211 -27.16 5.30 2.55
C SER A 211 -26.27 4.25 3.19
N TYR A 212 -24.98 4.21 2.82
CA TYR A 212 -24.00 3.31 3.42
C TYR A 212 -23.76 3.66 4.90
N GLU A 213 -23.51 4.92 5.22
CA GLU A 213 -23.26 5.38 6.58
C GLU A 213 -24.39 5.02 7.56
N ARG A 214 -25.64 5.11 7.11
CA ARG A 214 -26.82 4.67 7.92
C ARG A 214 -26.80 3.16 8.23
N LYS A 215 -26.28 2.35 7.32
CA LYS A 215 -26.19 0.89 7.46
C LYS A 215 -24.90 0.43 8.19
N TYR A 216 -23.92 1.32 8.31
CA TYR A 216 -22.61 0.98 8.85
C TYR A 216 -22.66 0.35 10.25
N PRO A 217 -23.46 0.82 11.24
CA PRO A 217 -23.53 0.19 12.55
C PRO A 217 -23.88 -1.31 12.49
N PHE A 218 -24.79 -1.67 11.59
CA PHE A 218 -25.18 -3.08 11.39
C PHE A 218 -24.09 -3.88 10.67
N ILE A 219 -23.44 -3.28 9.66
CA ILE A 219 -22.31 -3.89 8.96
C ILE A 219 -21.16 -4.12 9.94
N PHE A 220 -20.83 -3.12 10.75
CA PHE A 220 -19.79 -3.21 11.77
C PHE A 220 -20.09 -4.33 12.79
N PHE A 221 -21.32 -4.39 13.29
CA PHE A 221 -21.73 -5.44 14.22
C PHE A 221 -21.56 -6.85 13.63
N LYS A 222 -22.01 -7.07 12.41
CA LYS A 222 -21.79 -8.34 11.71
C LYS A 222 -20.32 -8.68 11.55
N THR A 223 -19.52 -7.70 11.16
CA THR A 223 -18.05 -7.85 10.98
C THR A 223 -17.38 -8.19 12.31
N ALA A 224 -17.75 -7.50 13.39
CA ALA A 224 -17.21 -7.75 14.72
C ALA A 224 -17.56 -9.16 15.23
N LEU A 225 -18.78 -9.62 15.01
CA LEU A 225 -19.19 -10.99 15.36
C LEU A 225 -18.41 -12.04 14.56
N TYR A 226 -18.20 -11.78 13.26
CA TYR A 226 -17.41 -12.68 12.41
C TYR A 226 -15.96 -12.76 12.90
N ASP A 227 -15.31 -11.64 13.11
CA ASP A 227 -13.90 -11.56 13.54
C ASP A 227 -13.71 -12.22 14.92
N TRP A 228 -14.61 -11.95 15.87
CA TRP A 228 -14.61 -12.59 17.20
C TRP A 228 -14.76 -14.11 17.11
N LYS A 229 -15.67 -14.62 16.28
CA LYS A 229 -15.85 -16.06 16.05
C LYS A 229 -14.59 -16.72 15.48
N GLU A 230 -13.90 -16.05 14.57
CA GLU A 230 -12.64 -16.55 14.00
C GLU A 230 -11.53 -16.62 15.06
N ILE A 231 -11.40 -15.59 15.89
CA ILE A 231 -10.44 -15.57 17.01
C ILE A 231 -10.75 -16.68 18.01
N TYR A 232 -11.99 -16.80 18.42
CA TYR A 232 -12.44 -17.83 19.35
C TYR A 232 -12.12 -19.24 18.84
N ASN A 233 -12.43 -19.54 17.59
CA ASN A 233 -12.13 -20.84 16.97
C ASN A 233 -10.62 -21.14 16.95
N LYS A 234 -9.79 -20.12 16.67
CA LYS A 234 -8.32 -20.26 16.70
C LYS A 234 -7.82 -20.62 18.11
N VAL A 235 -8.34 -19.97 19.14
CA VAL A 235 -7.95 -20.22 20.54
C VAL A 235 -8.33 -21.63 20.99
N ILE A 236 -9.55 -22.07 20.69
CA ILE A 236 -10.02 -23.40 21.08
C ILE A 236 -9.26 -24.51 20.36
N ARG A 237 -8.98 -24.34 19.06
CA ARG A 237 -8.19 -25.33 18.29
C ARG A 237 -6.76 -25.48 18.81
N LYS A 238 -6.15 -24.39 19.30
CA LYS A 238 -4.81 -24.46 19.93
C LYS A 238 -4.81 -25.19 21.28
N ARG A 239 -5.94 -25.18 22.01
CA ARG A 239 -6.03 -25.89 23.29
C ARG A 239 -6.35 -27.38 23.15
N LYS A 240 -6.76 -27.83 21.97
CA LYS A 240 -7.09 -29.26 21.69
C LYS A 240 -5.93 -29.98 20.96
N LYS A 241 -4.84 -29.30 20.69
CA LYS A 241 -3.56 -29.88 20.24
C LYS A 241 -2.53 -29.83 21.38
#